data_08c7df74a6c360d54d2a47f62531d303
#
_entry.id   08c7df74a6c360d54d2a47f62531d303
#
_cell.length_a   1.000
_cell.length_b   1.000
_cell.length_c   1.000
_cell.angle_alpha   90.00
_cell.angle_beta   90.00
_cell.angle_gamma   90.00
#
_symmetry.space_group_name_H-M   'P 1'
#
loop_
_entity.id
_entity.type
_entity.pdbx_description
1 polymer ?
#
loop_
_entity_poly.entity_id
_entity_poly.type
_entity_poly.pdbx_seq_one_letter_code
_entity_poly.pdbx_strand_id
1 'polypeptide(L)'
;MKDNPPLFAGQVALVTGASHGIGAATARLLACLGATVAVNYHHDAGAAARVAEDIRAAGGRAVPFGANVTDAEAVGRLVTDATAALGPIDVLVLNAAGIVHPAKAPFLQMPQDVLERAVLAQLRAVTLPARAVGAAMAAAGAGSIVVVSSGLARDPQPGFVDVAVAKAAIEGAARALARELGPHGVRINVVAAGPTLTRATEWAGEEDFRRWASRTPLGRNASPGDVAGAVALLASPLARFCTGAYLPANGGVIMP
;
A
#
# COMPACT_ATOMS: atom_id res chain seq x y z
N MET A 1 16.32 -28.27 -0.29
CA MET A 1 15.54 -27.02 -0.05
C MET A 1 14.02 -27.26 -0.19
N LYS A 2 13.52 -28.46 0.24
CA LYS A 2 12.10 -28.84 0.04
C LYS A 2 11.20 -28.63 1.26
N ASP A 3 11.70 -28.15 2.40
CA ASP A 3 10.95 -28.12 3.67
C ASP A 3 10.86 -26.73 4.36
N ASN A 4 11.17 -25.63 3.66
CA ASN A 4 10.90 -24.33 4.26
C ASN A 4 9.44 -23.94 4.03
N PRO A 5 8.68 -23.61 5.10
CA PRO A 5 7.31 -23.13 4.95
C PRO A 5 7.25 -21.87 4.09
N PRO A 6 6.12 -21.60 3.42
CA PRO A 6 5.94 -20.35 2.70
C PRO A 6 6.22 -19.12 3.58
N LEU A 7 6.72 -18.03 2.97
CA LEU A 7 7.21 -16.82 3.69
C LEU A 7 6.21 -16.22 4.68
N PHE A 8 4.92 -16.35 4.42
CA PHE A 8 3.83 -15.84 5.26
C PHE A 8 2.92 -16.93 5.80
N ALA A 9 3.44 -18.18 5.92
CA ALA A 9 2.66 -19.29 6.44
C ALA A 9 2.12 -18.98 7.84
N GLY A 10 0.81 -19.14 8.03
CA GLY A 10 0.11 -18.87 9.29
C GLY A 10 -0.12 -17.39 9.60
N GLN A 11 0.30 -16.45 8.75
CA GLN A 11 0.11 -15.02 8.95
C GLN A 11 -1.16 -14.51 8.26
N VAL A 12 -1.77 -13.48 8.86
CA VAL A 12 -2.89 -12.73 8.30
C VAL A 12 -2.40 -11.39 7.78
N ALA A 13 -2.70 -11.09 6.52
CA ALA A 13 -2.39 -9.82 5.89
C ALA A 13 -3.66 -9.02 5.60
N LEU A 14 -3.74 -7.77 6.07
CA LEU A 14 -4.74 -6.81 5.65
C LEU A 14 -4.15 -5.89 4.58
N VAL A 15 -4.75 -5.88 3.38
CA VAL A 15 -4.33 -5.01 2.28
C VAL A 15 -5.43 -3.99 2.01
N THR A 16 -5.15 -2.70 2.24
CA THR A 16 -6.13 -1.63 1.98
C THR A 16 -6.18 -1.24 0.50
N GLY A 17 -7.37 -0.96 -0.03
CA GLY A 17 -7.56 -0.65 -1.45
C GLY A 17 -7.16 -1.81 -2.37
N ALA A 18 -7.49 -3.04 -2.00
CA ALA A 18 -7.04 -4.25 -2.66
C ALA A 18 -7.95 -4.76 -3.79
N SER A 19 -8.96 -4.00 -4.21
CA SER A 19 -9.84 -4.38 -5.31
C SER A 19 -9.19 -4.28 -6.71
N HIS A 20 -8.17 -3.43 -6.88
CA HIS A 20 -7.51 -3.17 -8.17
C HIS A 20 -5.99 -2.92 -8.02
N GLY A 21 -5.30 -2.89 -9.17
CA GLY A 21 -3.94 -2.40 -9.31
C GLY A 21 -2.93 -3.03 -8.35
N ILE A 22 -2.11 -2.19 -7.72
CA ILE A 22 -1.04 -2.62 -6.81
C ILE A 22 -1.60 -3.39 -5.61
N GLY A 23 -2.71 -2.94 -5.02
CA GLY A 23 -3.32 -3.62 -3.88
C GLY A 23 -3.81 -5.02 -4.21
N ALA A 24 -4.48 -5.22 -5.35
CA ALA A 24 -4.93 -6.53 -5.81
C ALA A 24 -3.76 -7.46 -6.13
N ALA A 25 -2.71 -6.95 -6.80
CA ALA A 25 -1.50 -7.72 -7.07
C ALA A 25 -0.78 -8.13 -5.77
N THR A 26 -0.71 -7.21 -4.80
CA THR A 26 -0.14 -7.48 -3.48
C THR A 26 -0.93 -8.55 -2.73
N ALA A 27 -2.26 -8.45 -2.72
CA ALA A 27 -3.13 -9.44 -2.08
C ALA A 27 -2.92 -10.85 -2.65
N ARG A 28 -2.90 -10.99 -3.99
CA ARG A 28 -2.63 -12.27 -4.65
C ARG A 28 -1.23 -12.79 -4.35
N LEU A 29 -0.21 -11.94 -4.38
CA LEU A 29 1.17 -12.35 -4.10
C LEU A 29 1.35 -12.82 -2.66
N LEU A 30 0.84 -12.06 -1.67
CA LEU A 30 0.92 -12.46 -0.26
C LEU A 30 0.21 -13.80 0.00
N ALA A 31 -0.96 -14.01 -0.63
CA ALA A 31 -1.66 -15.29 -0.56
C ALA A 31 -0.86 -16.44 -1.19
N CYS A 32 -0.25 -16.23 -2.36
CA CYS A 32 0.63 -17.19 -3.02
C CYS A 32 1.85 -17.55 -2.15
N LEU A 33 2.32 -16.60 -1.32
CA LEU A 33 3.40 -16.77 -0.37
C LEU A 33 2.93 -17.30 1.00
N GLY A 34 1.67 -17.72 1.13
CA GLY A 34 1.13 -18.44 2.29
C GLY A 34 0.31 -17.61 3.27
N ALA A 35 0.08 -16.32 3.03
CA ALA A 35 -0.77 -15.50 3.90
C ALA A 35 -2.27 -15.80 3.72
N THR A 36 -3.03 -15.69 4.81
CA THR A 36 -4.48 -15.46 4.74
C THR A 36 -4.72 -13.96 4.52
N VAL A 37 -5.54 -13.54 3.55
CA VAL A 37 -5.63 -12.14 3.14
C VAL A 37 -7.00 -11.54 3.39
N ALA A 38 -7.06 -10.43 4.14
CA ALA A 38 -8.18 -9.52 4.20
C ALA A 38 -8.07 -8.51 3.04
N VAL A 39 -8.98 -8.61 2.07
CA VAL A 39 -9.03 -7.77 0.87
C VAL A 39 -9.93 -6.57 1.15
N ASN A 40 -9.37 -5.43 1.56
CA ASN A 40 -10.19 -4.25 1.80
C ASN A 40 -10.50 -3.51 0.50
N TYR A 41 -11.75 -3.06 0.38
CA TYR A 41 -12.25 -2.19 -0.69
C TYR A 41 -13.14 -1.09 -0.12
N HIS A 42 -13.39 -0.02 -0.90
CA HIS A 42 -14.35 1.01 -0.53
C HIS A 42 -15.61 0.98 -1.40
N HIS A 43 -15.47 1.03 -2.73
CA HIS A 43 -16.61 1.15 -3.64
C HIS A 43 -16.89 -0.10 -4.49
N ASP A 44 -15.85 -0.85 -4.89
CA ASP A 44 -15.98 -1.94 -5.85
C ASP A 44 -15.94 -3.32 -5.17
N ALA A 45 -17.07 -3.69 -4.59
CA ALA A 45 -17.26 -4.99 -3.94
C ALA A 45 -17.05 -6.16 -4.93
N GLY A 46 -17.53 -6.00 -6.17
CA GLY A 46 -17.42 -7.03 -7.19
C GLY A 46 -15.97 -7.31 -7.59
N ALA A 47 -15.13 -6.27 -7.71
CA ALA A 47 -13.72 -6.45 -7.98
C ALA A 47 -12.97 -7.09 -6.79
N ALA A 48 -13.29 -6.68 -5.56
CA ALA A 48 -12.72 -7.29 -4.37
C ALA A 48 -13.10 -8.76 -4.22
N ALA A 49 -14.36 -9.11 -4.54
CA ALA A 49 -14.83 -10.50 -4.57
C ALA A 49 -14.04 -11.33 -5.58
N ARG A 50 -13.83 -10.81 -6.81
CA ARG A 50 -13.00 -11.48 -7.83
C ARG A 50 -11.56 -11.70 -7.36
N VAL A 51 -10.94 -10.72 -6.71
CA VAL A 51 -9.60 -10.90 -6.14
C VAL A 51 -9.57 -12.04 -5.11
N ALA A 52 -10.56 -12.09 -4.23
CA ALA A 52 -10.66 -13.16 -3.23
C ALA A 52 -10.95 -14.53 -3.87
N GLU A 53 -11.74 -14.59 -4.94
CA GLU A 53 -12.00 -15.80 -5.73
C GLU A 53 -10.74 -16.31 -6.42
N ASP A 54 -9.98 -15.43 -7.09
CA ASP A 54 -8.71 -15.79 -7.72
C ASP A 54 -7.74 -16.41 -6.71
N ILE A 55 -7.66 -15.80 -5.51
CA ILE A 55 -6.81 -16.33 -4.42
C ILE A 55 -7.28 -17.71 -3.98
N ARG A 56 -8.59 -17.90 -3.80
CA ARG A 56 -9.15 -19.20 -3.39
C ARG A 56 -8.99 -20.28 -4.47
N ALA A 57 -9.18 -19.90 -5.73
CA ALA A 57 -8.96 -20.79 -6.88
C ALA A 57 -7.50 -21.25 -6.99
N ALA A 58 -6.55 -20.40 -6.55
CA ALA A 58 -5.13 -20.75 -6.45
C ALA A 58 -4.75 -21.52 -5.17
N GLY A 59 -5.73 -21.93 -4.34
CA GLY A 59 -5.52 -22.68 -3.10
C GLY A 59 -5.22 -21.84 -1.86
N GLY A 60 -5.25 -20.51 -1.97
CA GLY A 60 -5.08 -19.58 -0.85
C GLY A 60 -6.39 -19.29 -0.10
N ARG A 61 -6.30 -18.44 0.94
CA ARG A 61 -7.46 -17.99 1.72
C ARG A 61 -7.57 -16.46 1.67
N ALA A 62 -8.73 -15.96 1.24
CA ALA A 62 -8.99 -14.52 1.24
C ALA A 62 -10.47 -14.21 1.47
N VAL A 63 -10.74 -13.10 2.17
CA VAL A 63 -12.08 -12.57 2.45
C VAL A 63 -12.12 -11.08 2.12
N PRO A 64 -13.13 -10.60 1.36
CA PRO A 64 -13.29 -9.18 1.09
C PRO A 64 -13.98 -8.46 2.25
N PHE A 65 -13.53 -7.23 2.57
CA PHE A 65 -14.09 -6.36 3.60
C PHE A 65 -14.29 -4.94 3.06
N GLY A 66 -15.54 -4.45 3.12
CA GLY A 66 -15.89 -3.10 2.69
C GLY A 66 -15.65 -2.09 3.80
N ALA A 67 -14.76 -1.10 3.58
CA ALA A 67 -14.57 0.01 4.49
C ALA A 67 -13.88 1.20 3.80
N ASN A 68 -14.33 2.40 4.10
CA ASN A 68 -13.59 3.62 3.82
C ASN A 68 -12.49 3.80 4.86
N VAL A 69 -11.23 3.65 4.46
CA VAL A 69 -10.07 3.75 5.37
C VAL A 69 -9.74 5.19 5.82
N THR A 70 -10.46 6.21 5.32
CA THR A 70 -10.38 7.58 5.80
C THR A 70 -11.40 7.90 6.90
N ASP A 71 -12.27 6.93 7.23
CA ASP A 71 -13.27 7.01 8.30
C ASP A 71 -12.85 6.14 9.49
N ALA A 72 -12.78 6.75 10.68
CA ALA A 72 -12.26 6.08 11.86
C ALA A 72 -13.16 4.92 12.35
N GLU A 73 -14.49 5.09 12.30
CA GLU A 73 -15.42 4.05 12.70
C GLU A 73 -15.43 2.88 11.71
N ALA A 74 -15.38 3.18 10.40
CA ALA A 74 -15.29 2.15 9.38
C ALA A 74 -13.99 1.34 9.49
N VAL A 75 -12.88 1.99 9.83
CA VAL A 75 -11.60 1.30 10.09
C VAL A 75 -11.70 0.43 11.34
N GLY A 76 -12.33 0.93 12.42
CA GLY A 76 -12.55 0.13 13.63
C GLY A 76 -13.33 -1.15 13.34
N ARG A 77 -14.45 -1.04 12.61
CA ARG A 77 -15.25 -2.21 12.19
C ARG A 77 -14.43 -3.15 11.28
N LEU A 78 -13.72 -2.61 10.28
CA LEU A 78 -12.87 -3.40 9.39
C LEU A 78 -11.88 -4.29 10.16
N VAL A 79 -11.16 -3.71 11.12
CA VAL A 79 -10.15 -4.45 11.90
C VAL A 79 -10.81 -5.50 12.80
N THR A 80 -11.93 -5.16 13.44
CA THR A 80 -12.70 -6.10 14.27
C THR A 80 -13.20 -7.29 13.45
N ASP A 81 -13.85 -7.02 12.31
CA ASP A 81 -14.43 -8.06 11.46
C ASP A 81 -13.35 -8.94 10.81
N ALA A 82 -12.27 -8.33 10.32
CA ALA A 82 -11.15 -9.06 9.75
C ALA A 82 -10.47 -9.96 10.79
N THR A 83 -10.25 -9.45 12.00
CA THR A 83 -9.64 -10.23 13.09
C THR A 83 -10.55 -11.38 13.54
N ALA A 84 -11.85 -11.16 13.65
CA ALA A 84 -12.82 -12.20 14.01
C ALA A 84 -12.88 -13.32 12.94
N ALA A 85 -12.79 -12.96 11.65
CA ALA A 85 -12.90 -13.92 10.55
C ALA A 85 -11.60 -14.67 10.23
N LEU A 86 -10.44 -14.03 10.41
CA LEU A 86 -9.17 -14.53 9.89
C LEU A 86 -8.09 -14.74 10.96
N GLY A 87 -8.24 -14.15 12.12
CA GLY A 87 -7.24 -14.09 13.18
C GLY A 87 -6.53 -12.74 13.28
N PRO A 88 -5.58 -12.59 14.21
CA PRO A 88 -4.80 -11.39 14.40
C PRO A 88 -4.08 -10.96 13.11
N ILE A 89 -4.03 -9.66 12.83
CA ILE A 89 -3.37 -9.12 11.63
C ILE A 89 -1.87 -8.98 11.91
N ASP A 90 -1.06 -9.77 11.21
CA ASP A 90 0.42 -9.77 11.31
C ASP A 90 1.07 -8.79 10.32
N VAL A 91 0.42 -8.60 9.16
CA VAL A 91 0.90 -7.75 8.08
C VAL A 91 -0.18 -6.74 7.69
N LEU A 92 0.17 -5.45 7.68
CA LEU A 92 -0.72 -4.39 7.21
C LEU A 92 -0.09 -3.68 6.00
N VAL A 93 -0.78 -3.74 4.85
CA VAL A 93 -0.37 -3.00 3.65
C VAL A 93 -1.29 -1.80 3.46
N LEU A 94 -0.73 -0.61 3.65
CA LEU A 94 -1.40 0.68 3.50
C LEU A 94 -1.25 1.16 2.05
N ASN A 95 -2.08 0.59 1.17
CA ASN A 95 -2.04 0.85 -0.27
C ASN A 95 -3.16 1.80 -0.72
N ALA A 96 -4.28 1.87 -0.01
CA ALA A 96 -5.39 2.74 -0.39
C ALA A 96 -4.92 4.18 -0.57
N ALA A 97 -5.26 4.77 -1.72
CA ALA A 97 -4.97 6.17 -2.01
C ALA A 97 -6.15 7.04 -1.55
N GLY A 98 -5.85 8.05 -0.75
CA GLY A 98 -6.82 9.10 -0.40
C GLY A 98 -7.14 10.02 -1.59
N ILE A 99 -6.29 9.98 -2.63
CA ILE A 99 -6.44 10.71 -3.88
C ILE A 99 -6.63 9.69 -4.99
N VAL A 100 -7.80 9.72 -5.63
CA VAL A 100 -8.09 8.84 -6.77
C VAL A 100 -7.61 9.46 -8.08
N HIS A 101 -7.76 10.79 -8.22
CA HIS A 101 -7.33 11.54 -9.38
C HIS A 101 -6.52 12.77 -8.94
N PRO A 102 -5.26 12.94 -9.43
CA PRO A 102 -4.49 14.15 -9.18
C PRO A 102 -5.17 15.36 -9.83
N ALA A 103 -5.07 16.51 -9.19
CA ALA A 103 -5.67 17.75 -9.72
C ALA A 103 -5.05 18.20 -11.05
N LYS A 104 -3.78 17.85 -11.29
CA LYS A 104 -3.00 18.22 -12.49
C LYS A 104 -3.07 19.71 -12.84
N ALA A 105 -3.00 20.55 -11.83
CA ALA A 105 -3.06 21.99 -11.97
C ALA A 105 -1.74 22.62 -11.55
N PRO A 106 -1.28 23.71 -12.24
CA PRO A 106 -0.21 24.55 -11.73
C PRO A 106 -0.55 25.04 -10.32
N PHE A 107 0.45 25.11 -9.44
CA PHE A 107 0.24 25.47 -8.02
C PHE A 107 -0.57 26.76 -7.83
N LEU A 108 -0.26 27.81 -8.62
CA LEU A 108 -0.95 29.09 -8.53
C LEU A 108 -2.43 29.04 -8.96
N GLN A 109 -2.86 27.96 -9.60
CA GLN A 109 -4.24 27.76 -10.04
C GLN A 109 -4.95 26.67 -9.21
N MET A 110 -4.24 25.98 -8.33
CA MET A 110 -4.81 24.91 -7.49
C MET A 110 -5.56 25.56 -6.31
N PRO A 111 -6.86 25.27 -6.13
CA PRO A 111 -7.57 25.71 -4.94
C PRO A 111 -6.95 25.13 -3.67
N GLN A 112 -6.80 25.95 -2.63
CA GLN A 112 -6.17 25.54 -1.37
C GLN A 112 -6.89 24.33 -0.72
N ASP A 113 -8.20 24.29 -0.78
CA ASP A 113 -9.02 23.21 -0.24
C ASP A 113 -8.83 21.86 -0.98
N VAL A 114 -8.45 21.88 -2.26
CA VAL A 114 -8.09 20.68 -3.02
C VAL A 114 -6.82 20.06 -2.47
N LEU A 115 -5.79 20.90 -2.24
CA LEU A 115 -4.53 20.47 -1.64
C LEU A 115 -4.75 19.91 -0.21
N GLU A 116 -5.49 20.65 0.63
CA GLU A 116 -5.76 20.26 2.01
C GLU A 116 -6.53 18.92 2.09
N ARG A 117 -7.59 18.78 1.29
CA ARG A 117 -8.35 17.53 1.22
C ARG A 117 -7.48 16.35 0.78
N ALA A 118 -6.61 16.54 -0.22
CA ALA A 118 -5.71 15.51 -0.71
C ALA A 118 -4.75 15.04 0.39
N VAL A 119 -4.11 15.97 1.09
CA VAL A 119 -3.18 15.67 2.19
C VAL A 119 -3.90 14.98 3.34
N LEU A 120 -5.04 15.52 3.78
CA LEU A 120 -5.79 14.96 4.91
C LEU A 120 -6.31 13.55 4.61
N ALA A 121 -6.89 13.35 3.42
CA ALA A 121 -7.41 12.03 3.03
C ALA A 121 -6.29 10.98 2.97
N GLN A 122 -5.13 11.33 2.37
CA GLN A 122 -4.00 10.40 2.28
C GLN A 122 -3.40 10.10 3.67
N LEU A 123 -3.28 11.12 4.53
CA LEU A 123 -2.78 10.94 5.90
C LEU A 123 -3.71 10.03 6.70
N ARG A 124 -5.04 10.27 6.65
CA ARG A 124 -6.04 9.42 7.33
C ARG A 124 -6.01 7.98 6.83
N ALA A 125 -5.89 7.76 5.51
CA ALA A 125 -5.81 6.43 4.91
C ALA A 125 -4.60 5.60 5.40
N VAL A 126 -3.59 6.26 5.94
CA VAL A 126 -2.41 5.61 6.55
C VAL A 126 -2.53 5.54 8.07
N THR A 127 -2.80 6.66 8.74
CA THR A 127 -2.70 6.74 10.20
C THR A 127 -3.85 6.04 10.93
N LEU A 128 -5.07 6.03 10.38
CA LEU A 128 -6.20 5.37 11.02
C LEU A 128 -6.03 3.84 11.05
N PRO A 129 -5.76 3.15 9.92
CA PRO A 129 -5.50 1.70 9.97
C PRO A 129 -4.23 1.35 10.73
N ALA A 130 -3.15 2.16 10.60
CA ALA A 130 -1.91 1.94 11.35
C ALA A 130 -2.14 2.00 12.86
N ARG A 131 -2.96 2.92 13.34
CA ARG A 131 -3.32 3.02 14.77
C ARG A 131 -4.15 1.82 15.22
N ALA A 132 -5.18 1.45 14.46
CA ALA A 132 -6.11 0.38 14.82
C ALA A 132 -5.42 -0.99 14.87
N VAL A 133 -4.59 -1.31 13.87
CA VAL A 133 -3.86 -2.58 13.80
C VAL A 133 -2.59 -2.55 14.64
N GLY A 134 -1.87 -1.42 14.65
CA GLY A 134 -0.60 -1.26 15.35
C GLY A 134 -0.69 -1.46 16.85
N ALA A 135 -1.82 -1.13 17.48
CA ALA A 135 -2.05 -1.38 18.90
C ALA A 135 -2.02 -2.89 19.23
N ALA A 136 -2.69 -3.72 18.43
CA ALA A 136 -2.68 -5.17 18.60
C ALA A 136 -1.29 -5.76 18.29
N MET A 137 -0.62 -5.29 17.21
CA MET A 137 0.75 -5.70 16.87
C MET A 137 1.73 -5.38 18.01
N ALA A 138 1.65 -4.18 18.59
CA ALA A 138 2.49 -3.76 19.71
C ALA A 138 2.25 -4.61 20.96
N ALA A 139 1.01 -4.96 21.27
CA ALA A 139 0.66 -5.86 22.37
C ALA A 139 1.19 -7.28 22.14
N ALA A 140 1.22 -7.75 20.88
CA ALA A 140 1.77 -9.04 20.49
C ALA A 140 3.31 -9.06 20.42
N GLY A 141 3.96 -7.90 20.45
CA GLY A 141 5.43 -7.79 20.30
C GLY A 141 5.93 -8.06 18.88
N ALA A 142 5.06 -8.07 17.87
CA ALA A 142 5.41 -8.39 16.49
C ALA A 142 4.41 -7.77 15.50
N GLY A 143 4.91 -7.33 14.34
CA GLY A 143 4.08 -6.84 13.25
C GLY A 143 4.89 -6.23 12.09
N SER A 144 4.29 -6.17 10.92
CA SER A 144 4.90 -5.52 9.76
C SER A 144 3.88 -4.64 9.04
N ILE A 145 4.20 -3.35 8.92
CA ILE A 145 3.38 -2.36 8.21
C ILE A 145 4.17 -1.88 6.99
N VAL A 146 3.57 -1.92 5.81
CA VAL A 146 4.18 -1.39 4.59
C VAL A 146 3.26 -0.30 4.01
N VAL A 147 3.82 0.90 3.84
CA VAL A 147 3.13 2.06 3.26
C VAL A 147 3.47 2.16 1.78
N VAL A 148 2.47 2.19 0.91
CA VAL A 148 2.68 2.41 -0.52
C VAL A 148 2.65 3.92 -0.82
N SER A 149 3.82 4.46 -1.11
CA SER A 149 4.06 5.85 -1.50
C SER A 149 4.25 5.98 -3.02
N SER A 150 4.78 7.10 -3.44
CA SER A 150 5.10 7.41 -4.85
C SER A 150 6.44 8.12 -4.94
N GLY A 151 7.15 7.91 -6.03
CA GLY A 151 8.34 8.68 -6.36
C GLY A 151 8.12 10.19 -6.39
N LEU A 152 6.88 10.65 -6.66
CA LEU A 152 6.51 12.08 -6.63
C LEU A 152 6.74 12.77 -5.28
N ALA A 153 6.85 12.02 -4.18
CA ALA A 153 7.20 12.59 -2.88
C ALA A 153 8.63 13.15 -2.83
N ARG A 154 9.54 12.61 -3.66
CA ARG A 154 10.98 12.96 -3.67
C ARG A 154 11.44 13.60 -4.97
N ASP A 155 10.78 13.29 -6.08
CA ASP A 155 10.98 13.89 -7.39
C ASP A 155 9.63 14.42 -7.90
N PRO A 156 9.15 15.55 -7.35
CA PRO A 156 7.87 16.13 -7.70
C PRO A 156 7.87 16.63 -9.14
N GLN A 157 6.79 16.37 -9.86
CA GLN A 157 6.61 16.87 -11.22
C GLN A 157 5.62 18.05 -11.21
N PRO A 158 5.78 19.04 -12.11
CA PRO A 158 4.83 20.12 -12.25
C PRO A 158 3.39 19.62 -12.43
N GLY A 159 2.44 20.25 -11.75
CA GLY A 159 1.03 19.87 -11.79
C GLY A 159 0.60 18.78 -10.79
N PHE A 160 1.52 18.22 -10.00
CA PHE A 160 1.25 17.13 -9.04
C PHE A 160 1.56 17.50 -7.58
N VAL A 161 1.45 18.77 -7.25
CA VAL A 161 1.77 19.26 -5.89
C VAL A 161 0.91 18.60 -4.82
N ASP A 162 -0.36 18.36 -5.09
CA ASP A 162 -1.29 17.65 -4.20
C ASP A 162 -0.81 16.22 -3.88
N VAL A 163 -0.41 15.47 -4.89
CA VAL A 163 0.14 14.12 -4.72
C VAL A 163 1.49 14.15 -4.01
N ALA A 164 2.38 15.05 -4.44
CA ALA A 164 3.74 15.14 -3.90
C ALA A 164 3.72 15.44 -2.39
N VAL A 165 2.94 16.46 -1.98
CA VAL A 165 2.82 16.86 -0.56
C VAL A 165 2.13 15.76 0.25
N ALA A 166 1.04 15.16 -0.27
CA ALA A 166 0.33 14.09 0.42
C ALA A 166 1.21 12.84 0.63
N LYS A 167 2.01 12.46 -0.39
CA LYS A 167 2.91 11.31 -0.30
C LYS A 167 4.12 11.61 0.61
N ALA A 168 4.66 12.81 0.59
CA ALA A 168 5.71 13.23 1.53
C ALA A 168 5.21 13.20 2.99
N ALA A 169 3.96 13.61 3.24
CA ALA A 169 3.36 13.56 4.58
C ALA A 169 3.28 12.13 5.13
N ILE A 170 2.85 11.14 4.33
CA ILE A 170 2.79 9.75 4.80
C ILE A 170 4.17 9.10 4.94
N GLU A 171 5.18 9.51 4.18
CA GLU A 171 6.57 9.08 4.39
C GLU A 171 7.12 9.63 5.72
N GLY A 172 6.79 10.89 6.06
CA GLY A 172 7.10 11.47 7.35
C GLY A 172 6.43 10.71 8.50
N ALA A 173 5.13 10.42 8.36
CA ALA A 173 4.39 9.61 9.33
C ALA A 173 5.00 8.21 9.49
N ALA A 174 5.35 7.52 8.40
CA ALA A 174 5.96 6.20 8.46
C ALA A 174 7.27 6.19 9.26
N ARG A 175 8.14 7.20 9.06
CA ARG A 175 9.40 7.33 9.82
C ARG A 175 9.16 7.58 11.33
N ALA A 176 8.18 8.43 11.66
CA ALA A 176 7.82 8.70 13.05
C ALA A 176 7.28 7.44 13.73
N LEU A 177 6.31 6.76 13.09
CA LEU A 177 5.72 5.53 13.61
C LEU A 177 6.75 4.39 13.72
N ALA A 178 7.73 4.30 12.81
CA ALA A 178 8.80 3.31 12.92
C ALA A 178 9.65 3.49 14.19
N ARG A 179 9.85 4.72 14.63
CA ARG A 179 10.55 5.02 15.90
C ARG A 179 9.68 4.72 17.12
N GLU A 180 8.38 5.03 17.07
CA GLU A 180 7.46 4.81 18.18
C GLU A 180 7.12 3.33 18.39
N LEU A 181 6.87 2.59 17.29
CA LEU A 181 6.43 1.20 17.37
C LEU A 181 7.57 0.18 17.30
N GLY A 182 8.75 0.61 16.87
CA GLY A 182 9.95 -0.26 16.83
C GLY A 182 10.30 -0.93 18.15
N PRO A 183 10.30 -0.22 19.31
CA PRO A 183 10.50 -0.84 20.62
C PRO A 183 9.48 -1.93 20.99
N HIS A 184 8.33 -1.95 20.32
CA HIS A 184 7.28 -2.95 20.48
C HIS A 184 7.34 -4.06 19.41
N GLY A 185 8.46 -4.21 18.70
CA GLY A 185 8.63 -5.26 17.69
C GLY A 185 7.87 -5.03 16.37
N VAL A 186 7.28 -3.85 16.15
CA VAL A 186 6.53 -3.53 14.93
C VAL A 186 7.43 -2.78 13.95
N ARG A 187 7.58 -3.32 12.74
CA ARG A 187 8.36 -2.69 11.66
C ARG A 187 7.43 -1.88 10.75
N ILE A 188 7.89 -0.71 10.32
CA ILE A 188 7.16 0.14 9.37
C ILE A 188 8.10 0.59 8.28
N ASN A 189 7.77 0.28 7.02
CA ASN A 189 8.59 0.60 5.87
C ASN A 189 7.75 1.22 4.74
N VAL A 190 8.40 1.90 3.81
CA VAL A 190 7.78 2.56 2.66
C VAL A 190 8.24 1.90 1.37
N VAL A 191 7.31 1.56 0.50
CA VAL A 191 7.56 1.25 -0.91
C VAL A 191 7.06 2.41 -1.76
N ALA A 192 7.95 3.05 -2.51
CA ALA A 192 7.60 4.14 -3.40
C ALA A 192 7.46 3.63 -4.84
N ALA A 193 6.22 3.58 -5.33
CA ALA A 193 5.92 3.17 -6.68
C ALA A 193 6.39 4.22 -7.71
N GLY A 194 6.96 3.74 -8.81
CA GLY A 194 7.15 4.52 -10.02
C GLY A 194 5.89 4.56 -10.91
N PRO A 195 6.02 5.02 -12.16
CA PRO A 195 4.95 4.95 -13.14
C PRO A 195 4.50 3.50 -13.31
N THR A 196 3.30 3.19 -12.85
CA THR A 196 2.76 1.83 -12.80
C THR A 196 1.47 1.77 -13.62
N LEU A 197 1.36 0.77 -14.49
CA LEU A 197 0.19 0.56 -15.34
C LEU A 197 -0.98 0.06 -14.47
N THR A 198 -1.86 0.98 -14.07
CA THR A 198 -3.02 0.72 -13.21
C THR A 198 -4.20 1.57 -13.65
N ARG A 199 -5.40 1.23 -13.16
CA ARG A 199 -6.59 2.06 -13.34
C ARG A 199 -6.41 3.51 -12.86
N ALA A 200 -5.60 3.73 -11.82
CA ALA A 200 -5.28 5.07 -11.33
C ALA A 200 -4.42 5.90 -12.30
N THR A 201 -3.81 5.28 -13.31
CA THR A 201 -2.98 5.93 -14.33
C THR A 201 -3.61 5.88 -15.74
N GLU A 202 -4.84 5.35 -15.90
CA GLU A 202 -5.55 5.28 -17.19
C GLU A 202 -5.83 6.66 -17.82
N TRP A 203 -5.76 7.74 -17.02
CA TRP A 203 -5.82 9.11 -17.51
C TRP A 203 -4.61 9.54 -18.35
N ALA A 204 -3.50 8.81 -18.26
CA ALA A 204 -2.31 9.04 -19.08
C ALA A 204 -2.49 8.37 -20.43
N GLY A 205 -2.15 9.08 -21.50
CA GLY A 205 -2.18 8.54 -22.86
C GLY A 205 -0.96 7.65 -23.14
N GLU A 206 -0.98 6.97 -24.29
CA GLU A 206 0.14 6.17 -24.76
C GLU A 206 1.47 6.93 -24.83
N GLU A 207 1.41 8.23 -25.18
CA GLU A 207 2.58 9.09 -25.23
C GLU A 207 3.21 9.29 -23.85
N ASP A 208 2.38 9.50 -22.82
CA ASP A 208 2.86 9.58 -21.44
C ASP A 208 3.52 8.27 -21.00
N PHE A 209 2.90 7.13 -21.31
CA PHE A 209 3.48 5.82 -21.00
C PHE A 209 4.80 5.57 -21.73
N ARG A 210 4.91 5.95 -23.00
CA ARG A 210 6.17 5.85 -23.76
C ARG A 210 7.25 6.77 -23.15
N ARG A 211 6.90 8.01 -22.83
CA ARG A 211 7.81 8.96 -22.19
C ARG A 211 8.29 8.47 -20.82
N TRP A 212 7.40 7.89 -20.01
CA TRP A 212 7.80 7.32 -18.72
C TRP A 212 8.72 6.12 -18.89
N ALA A 213 8.39 5.20 -19.79
CA ALA A 213 9.23 4.05 -20.07
C ALA A 213 10.63 4.44 -20.56
N SER A 214 10.74 5.45 -21.45
CA SER A 214 12.04 5.92 -21.97
C SER A 214 12.92 6.59 -20.91
N ARG A 215 12.32 7.13 -19.84
CA ARG A 215 13.04 7.71 -18.69
C ARG A 215 13.36 6.68 -17.61
N THR A 216 12.80 5.49 -17.70
CA THR A 216 13.02 4.41 -16.74
C THR A 216 14.26 3.59 -17.15
N PRO A 217 15.32 3.50 -16.34
CA PRO A 217 16.51 2.71 -16.66
C PRO A 217 16.22 1.25 -17.05
N LEU A 218 15.18 0.62 -16.45
CA LEU A 218 14.75 -0.72 -16.85
C LEU A 218 13.93 -0.75 -18.16
N GLY A 219 13.78 0.38 -18.87
CA GLY A 219 13.20 0.48 -20.21
C GLY A 219 11.69 0.24 -20.31
N ARG A 220 10.97 0.18 -19.19
CA ARG A 220 9.52 -0.06 -19.16
C ARG A 220 8.83 0.59 -17.98
N ASN A 221 7.53 0.76 -18.08
CA ASN A 221 6.69 1.09 -16.92
C ASN A 221 6.54 -0.13 -16.00
N ALA A 222 6.32 0.12 -14.71
CA ALA A 222 6.08 -0.95 -13.76
C ALA A 222 4.69 -1.59 -13.99
N SER A 223 4.61 -2.89 -13.81
CA SER A 223 3.35 -3.59 -13.58
C SER A 223 2.97 -3.52 -12.10
N PRO A 224 1.70 -3.74 -11.74
CA PRO A 224 1.30 -3.90 -10.34
C PRO A 224 2.10 -4.97 -9.59
N GLY A 225 2.49 -6.05 -10.28
CA GLY A 225 3.29 -7.14 -9.73
C GLY A 225 4.72 -6.72 -9.34
N ASP A 226 5.33 -5.79 -10.08
CA ASP A 226 6.66 -5.28 -9.74
C ASP A 226 6.66 -4.57 -8.38
N VAL A 227 5.63 -3.76 -8.12
CA VAL A 227 5.47 -3.05 -6.84
C VAL A 227 5.07 -4.03 -5.73
N ALA A 228 4.19 -4.98 -6.02
CA ALA A 228 3.77 -6.02 -5.07
C ALA A 228 4.96 -6.85 -4.57
N GLY A 229 5.94 -7.16 -5.44
CA GLY A 229 7.17 -7.84 -5.06
C GLY A 229 7.97 -7.06 -4.01
N ALA A 230 8.13 -5.75 -4.19
CA ALA A 230 8.80 -4.89 -3.21
C ALA A 230 8.04 -4.79 -1.88
N VAL A 231 6.69 -4.75 -1.93
CA VAL A 231 5.84 -4.80 -0.73
C VAL A 231 6.02 -6.12 0.00
N ALA A 232 5.95 -7.25 -0.70
CA ALA A 232 6.13 -8.57 -0.10
C ALA A 232 7.52 -8.72 0.53
N LEU A 233 8.58 -8.21 -0.12
CA LEU A 233 9.94 -8.22 0.44
C LEU A 233 9.99 -7.50 1.80
N LEU A 234 9.51 -6.25 1.89
CA LEU A 234 9.56 -5.47 3.13
C LEU A 234 8.58 -5.98 4.20
N ALA A 235 7.46 -6.59 3.79
CA ALA A 235 6.52 -7.22 4.71
C ALA A 235 7.10 -8.50 5.34
N SER A 236 7.92 -9.25 4.60
CA SER A 236 8.38 -10.59 4.95
C SER A 236 9.39 -10.62 6.11
N PRO A 237 9.60 -11.81 6.71
CA PRO A 237 10.67 -12.04 7.68
C PRO A 237 12.09 -11.79 7.14
N LEU A 238 12.30 -11.79 5.81
CA LEU A 238 13.59 -11.46 5.19
C LEU A 238 14.03 -10.03 5.52
N ALA A 239 13.07 -9.12 5.73
CA ALA A 239 13.31 -7.73 6.12
C ALA A 239 13.21 -7.51 7.65
N ARG A 240 13.41 -8.54 8.49
CA ARG A 240 13.21 -8.45 9.95
C ARG A 240 14.03 -7.37 10.66
N PHE A 241 15.13 -6.92 10.07
CA PHE A 241 15.96 -5.84 10.61
C PHE A 241 15.81 -4.51 9.85
N CYS A 242 14.75 -4.39 9.01
CA CYS A 242 14.42 -3.18 8.27
C CYS A 242 13.18 -2.51 8.88
N THR A 243 13.34 -1.30 9.43
CA THR A 243 12.27 -0.40 9.82
C THR A 243 12.63 1.04 9.48
N GLY A 244 11.66 1.87 9.09
CA GLY A 244 11.89 3.23 8.60
C GLY A 244 12.53 3.29 7.21
N ALA A 245 12.68 2.15 6.52
CA ALA A 245 13.29 2.09 5.20
C ALA A 245 12.36 2.66 4.12
N TYR A 246 12.99 3.24 3.10
CA TYR A 246 12.35 3.67 1.86
C TYR A 246 12.92 2.84 0.72
N LEU A 247 12.05 2.08 0.05
CA LEU A 247 12.42 1.24 -1.09
C LEU A 247 11.73 1.77 -2.37
N PRO A 248 12.48 2.35 -3.33
CA PRO A 248 11.92 2.74 -4.60
C PRO A 248 11.66 1.50 -5.47
N ALA A 249 10.40 1.25 -5.83
CA ALA A 249 9.98 0.25 -6.80
C ALA A 249 9.59 0.97 -8.10
N ASN A 250 10.58 1.61 -8.75
CA ASN A 250 10.38 2.58 -9.82
C ASN A 250 11.26 2.33 -11.06
N GLY A 251 11.94 1.18 -11.14
CA GLY A 251 12.80 0.84 -12.27
C GLY A 251 14.04 1.72 -12.42
N GLY A 252 14.43 2.48 -11.37
CA GLY A 252 15.59 3.37 -11.38
C GLY A 252 15.28 4.80 -11.82
N VAL A 253 14.02 5.19 -12.01
CA VAL A 253 13.65 6.58 -12.39
C VAL A 253 14.14 7.57 -11.33
N ILE A 254 14.06 7.20 -10.06
CA ILE A 254 14.58 7.99 -8.93
C ILE A 254 15.49 7.09 -8.13
N MET A 255 16.72 7.55 -7.95
CA MET A 255 17.75 6.91 -7.12
C MET A 255 18.00 7.83 -5.93
N PRO A 256 17.57 7.45 -4.69
CA PRO A 256 17.75 8.27 -3.49
C PRO A 256 19.20 8.31 -3.03
#